data_0d2f43d74a06a06656a9f595d27f9d24
#
_entry.id   0d2f43d74a06a06656a9f595d27f9d24
#
_cell.length_a   1.000
_cell.length_b   1.000
_cell.length_c   1.000
_cell.angle_alpha   90.00
_cell.angle_beta   90.00
_cell.angle_gamma   90.00
#
_symmetry.space_group_name_H-M   'P 1'
#
loop_
_entity.id
_entity.type
_entity.pdbx_description
1 polymer ?
#
loop_
_entity_poly.entity_id
_entity_poly.type
_entity_poly.pdbx_seq_one_letter_code
_entity_poly.pdbx_strand_id
1 'polypeptide(L)'
;MTQTQTLARMKKPFGTAKMVDLTAVRYLAWEDAFEVDFEDGLTFLEPHVTIRKANKISAKAEVEKVELEDWCQSGFFVHYNTGEVAEVSWAFIRELPPRKQK
;
A
#
# COMPACT_ATOMS: atom_id res chain seq x y z
N MET A 1 -6.75 18.87 7.79
CA MET A 1 -6.53 18.45 7.07
C MET A 1 -5.69 18.11 6.42
N THR A 2 -5.35 17.75 6.29
CA THR A 2 -4.57 17.65 5.67
C THR A 2 -4.42 17.37 4.52
N GLN A 3 -3.96 17.25 4.06
CA GLN A 3 -3.78 17.23 2.87
C GLN A 3 -3.51 16.07 2.09
N THR A 4 -3.41 14.93 2.65
CA THR A 4 -3.26 13.70 1.92
C THR A 4 -4.37 13.54 0.91
N GLN A 5 -5.45 14.16 1.17
CA GLN A 5 -6.54 14.02 0.25
C GLN A 5 -6.28 14.72 -1.05
N THR A 6 -5.22 15.46 -1.16
CA THR A 6 -4.93 16.08 -2.44
C THR A 6 -4.49 15.06 -3.48
N LEU A 7 -4.17 13.85 -3.05
CA LEU A 7 -3.80 12.82 -4.00
C LEU A 7 -5.05 12.06 -4.40
N ALA A 8 -5.66 12.50 -5.49
CA ALA A 8 -6.85 11.81 -5.98
C ALA A 8 -6.45 10.47 -6.59
N ARG A 9 -7.22 9.46 -6.28
CA ARG A 9 -6.95 8.14 -6.84
C ARG A 9 -7.51 8.07 -8.25
N MET A 10 -6.80 7.37 -9.10
CA MET A 10 -7.21 7.19 -10.48
C MET A 10 -8.19 6.02 -10.57
N LYS A 11 -9.00 6.03 -11.62
CA LYS A 11 -9.95 4.96 -11.81
C LYS A 11 -9.29 3.68 -12.29
N LYS A 12 -8.12 3.81 -12.92
CA LYS A 12 -7.38 2.66 -13.41
C LYS A 12 -5.98 2.65 -12.82
N PRO A 13 -5.38 1.49 -12.61
CA PRO A 13 -4.02 1.43 -12.10
C PRO A 13 -3.05 2.15 -13.02
N PHE A 14 -2.11 2.85 -12.41
CA PHE A 14 -1.14 3.64 -13.15
C PHE A 14 -0.22 2.73 -13.97
N GLY A 15 -0.05 3.10 -15.23
CA GLY A 15 0.98 2.51 -16.06
C GLY A 15 0.66 1.16 -16.68
N THR A 16 -0.44 0.55 -16.33
CA THR A 16 -0.73 -0.77 -16.87
C THR A 16 -2.19 -1.16 -16.64
N ALA A 17 -2.74 -1.92 -17.58
CA ALA A 17 -4.03 -2.56 -17.39
C ALA A 17 -3.87 -3.98 -16.89
N LYS A 18 -2.64 -4.49 -16.80
CA LYS A 18 -2.38 -5.85 -16.34
C LYS A 18 -1.70 -5.82 -14.99
N MET A 19 -1.87 -6.90 -14.24
CA MET A 19 -1.23 -7.02 -12.94
C MET A 19 0.27 -6.90 -13.06
N VAL A 20 0.87 -6.18 -12.12
CA VAL A 20 2.32 -6.08 -11.99
C VAL A 20 2.67 -6.59 -10.59
N ASP A 21 3.63 -7.50 -10.52
CA ASP A 21 4.03 -8.08 -9.24
C ASP A 21 4.71 -7.06 -8.34
N LEU A 22 4.43 -7.15 -7.06
CA LEU A 22 5.17 -6.40 -6.06
C LEU A 22 6.49 -7.11 -5.81
N THR A 23 7.56 -6.35 -5.65
CA THR A 23 8.87 -6.92 -5.33
C THR A 23 9.27 -6.66 -3.89
N ALA A 24 8.75 -5.61 -3.27
CA ALA A 24 9.06 -5.29 -1.88
C ALA A 24 8.01 -4.36 -1.32
N VAL A 25 7.83 -4.45 -0.02
CA VAL A 25 6.97 -3.50 0.69
C VAL A 25 7.62 -3.22 2.03
N ARG A 26 7.62 -1.94 2.44
CA ARG A 26 8.22 -1.50 3.69
C ARG A 26 7.29 -0.57 4.41
N TYR A 27 7.15 -0.74 5.71
CA TYR A 27 6.40 0.22 6.51
C TYR A 27 7.35 1.31 7.00
N LEU A 28 7.06 2.55 6.65
CA LEU A 28 7.88 3.70 7.05
C LEU A 28 7.19 4.37 8.23
N ALA A 29 7.66 4.04 9.42
CA ALA A 29 6.98 4.50 10.63
C ALA A 29 6.94 6.01 10.75
N TRP A 30 8.00 6.69 10.31
CA TRP A 30 8.05 8.14 10.45
C TRP A 30 7.05 8.86 9.55
N GLU A 31 6.60 8.20 8.49
CA GLU A 31 5.60 8.78 7.60
C GLU A 31 4.24 8.14 7.78
N ASP A 32 4.19 7.06 8.55
CA ASP A 32 2.99 6.25 8.70
C ASP A 32 2.44 5.88 7.33
N ALA A 33 3.31 5.30 6.51
CA ALA A 33 2.98 4.95 5.13
C ALA A 33 3.75 3.71 4.71
N PHE A 34 3.30 3.10 3.63
CA PHE A 34 3.93 1.89 3.10
C PHE A 34 4.56 2.21 1.75
N GLU A 35 5.83 1.89 1.62
CA GLU A 35 6.52 2.08 0.36
C GLU A 35 6.52 0.75 -0.39
N VAL A 36 6.02 0.75 -1.61
CA VAL A 36 5.78 -0.47 -2.37
C VAL A 36 6.52 -0.40 -3.69
N ASP A 37 7.41 -1.36 -3.92
CA ASP A 37 8.17 -1.47 -5.16
C ASP A 37 7.53 -2.52 -6.05
N PHE A 38 7.47 -2.23 -7.34
CA PHE A 38 6.92 -3.14 -8.33
C PHE A 38 8.00 -3.58 -9.31
N GLU A 39 7.77 -4.71 -9.96
CA GLU A 39 8.76 -5.27 -10.86
C GLU A 39 8.99 -4.42 -12.11
N ASP A 40 8.08 -3.53 -12.45
CA ASP A 40 8.28 -2.62 -13.57
C ASP A 40 9.13 -1.40 -13.19
N GLY A 41 9.68 -1.38 -11.99
CA GLY A 41 10.60 -0.32 -11.57
C GLY A 41 9.94 0.86 -10.90
N LEU A 42 8.63 0.89 -10.80
CA LEU A 42 7.95 2.00 -10.15
C LEU A 42 7.78 1.73 -8.67
N THR A 43 7.82 2.81 -7.88
CA THR A 43 7.63 2.76 -6.44
C THR A 43 6.46 3.66 -6.08
N PHE A 44 5.64 3.19 -5.16
CA PHE A 44 4.45 3.92 -4.72
C PHE A 44 4.50 4.07 -3.20
N LEU A 45 3.89 5.15 -2.72
CA LEU A 45 3.80 5.39 -1.28
C LEU A 45 2.33 5.42 -0.91
N GLU A 46 1.89 4.42 -0.19
CA GLU A 46 0.49 4.32 0.21
C GLU A 46 0.34 4.76 1.65
N PRO A 47 -0.45 5.81 1.93
CA PRO A 47 -0.66 6.24 3.32
C PRO A 47 -1.34 5.14 4.12
N HIS A 48 -0.90 4.96 5.37
CA HIS A 48 -1.49 3.92 6.22
C HIS A 48 -2.97 4.17 6.48
N VAL A 49 -3.36 5.45 6.55
CA VAL A 49 -4.75 5.80 6.84
C VAL A 49 -5.71 5.23 5.79
N THR A 50 -5.29 5.17 4.53
CA THR A 50 -6.16 4.63 3.48
C THR A 50 -6.32 3.12 3.62
N ILE A 51 -5.26 2.44 4.04
CA ILE A 51 -5.31 1.00 4.27
C ILE A 51 -6.21 0.68 5.46
N ARG A 52 -6.06 1.44 6.56
CA ARG A 52 -6.90 1.26 7.73
C ARG A 52 -8.36 1.43 7.36
N LYS A 53 -8.66 2.46 6.59
CA LYS A 53 -10.03 2.76 6.23
C LYS A 53 -10.63 1.67 5.34
N ALA A 54 -9.87 1.24 4.35
CA ALA A 54 -10.36 0.23 3.41
C ALA A 54 -10.60 -1.11 4.08
N ASN A 55 -9.85 -1.41 5.14
CA ASN A 55 -9.93 -2.70 5.84
C ASN A 55 -10.62 -2.61 7.19
N LYS A 56 -11.11 -1.44 7.56
CA LYS A 56 -11.82 -1.22 8.82
C LYS A 56 -10.99 -1.64 10.02
N ILE A 57 -9.72 -1.27 10.01
CA ILE A 57 -8.80 -1.61 11.09
C ILE A 57 -9.06 -0.67 12.27
N SER A 58 -9.06 -1.20 13.48
CA SER A 58 -9.31 -0.41 14.68
C SER A 58 -8.22 0.66 14.87
N ALA A 59 -8.61 1.78 15.47
CA ALA A 59 -7.69 2.90 15.63
C ALA A 59 -6.49 2.57 16.51
N LYS A 60 -6.65 1.62 17.43
CA LYS A 60 -5.58 1.27 18.36
C LYS A 60 -4.62 0.22 17.82
N ALA A 61 -4.90 -0.33 16.65
CA ALA A 61 -4.05 -1.38 16.08
C ALA A 61 -2.75 -0.78 15.59
N GLU A 62 -1.65 -1.47 15.85
CA GLU A 62 -0.32 -1.04 15.42
C GLU A 62 0.32 -2.10 14.56
N VAL A 63 1.07 -1.67 13.58
CA VAL A 63 1.71 -2.58 12.63
C VAL A 63 2.74 -3.44 13.34
N GLU A 64 2.64 -4.75 13.17
CA GLU A 64 3.66 -5.68 13.67
C GLU A 64 4.56 -6.17 12.57
N LYS A 65 3.99 -6.51 11.43
CA LYS A 65 4.81 -6.94 10.30
C LYS A 65 4.05 -6.79 9.00
N VAL A 66 4.79 -6.78 7.92
CA VAL A 66 4.26 -6.67 6.56
C VAL A 66 4.76 -7.88 5.79
N GLU A 67 3.88 -8.45 4.97
CA GLU A 67 4.20 -9.69 4.30
C GLU A 67 3.67 -9.66 2.88
N LEU A 68 4.53 -9.93 1.90
CA LEU A 68 4.08 -10.05 0.52
C LEU A 68 3.24 -11.33 0.39
N GLU A 69 2.26 -11.27 -0.48
CA GLU A 69 1.53 -12.48 -0.82
C GLU A 69 2.49 -13.41 -1.52
N ASP A 70 2.67 -14.61 -1.00
CA ASP A 70 3.74 -15.46 -1.50
C ASP A 70 3.34 -16.32 -2.69
N TRP A 71 2.05 -16.39 -3.02
CA TRP A 71 1.63 -17.23 -4.12
C TRP A 71 1.82 -16.53 -5.45
N CYS A 72 1.39 -15.28 -5.58
CA CYS A 72 1.54 -14.57 -6.85
C CYS A 72 1.98 -13.13 -6.71
N GLN A 73 2.37 -12.70 -5.51
CA GLN A 73 2.84 -11.35 -5.25
C GLN A 73 1.94 -10.26 -5.81
N SER A 74 0.63 -10.50 -5.78
CA SER A 74 -0.33 -9.54 -6.28
C SER A 74 -0.71 -8.49 -5.23
N GLY A 75 -0.19 -8.61 -4.01
CA GLY A 75 -0.50 -7.69 -2.93
C GLY A 75 0.31 -8.00 -1.70
N PHE A 76 -0.11 -7.44 -0.58
CA PHE A 76 0.58 -7.70 0.68
C PHE A 76 -0.42 -7.64 1.83
N PHE A 77 0.02 -8.17 2.96
CA PHE A 77 -0.78 -8.18 4.18
C PHE A 77 -0.07 -7.36 5.24
N VAL A 78 -0.84 -6.64 6.03
CA VAL A 78 -0.33 -5.92 7.19
C VAL A 78 -0.89 -6.61 8.42
N HIS A 79 -0.01 -7.11 9.27
CA HIS A 79 -0.41 -7.79 10.51
C HIS A 79 -0.29 -6.81 11.66
N TYR A 80 -1.35 -6.73 12.45
CA TYR A 80 -1.42 -5.79 13.56
C TYR A 80 -1.33 -6.49 14.91
N ASN A 81 -0.92 -5.74 15.92
CA ASN A 81 -0.79 -6.28 17.27
C ASN A 81 -2.11 -6.74 17.87
N THR A 82 -3.22 -6.31 17.30
CA THR A 82 -4.55 -6.73 17.76
C THR A 82 -4.97 -8.06 17.15
N GLY A 83 -4.20 -8.60 16.23
CA GLY A 83 -4.59 -9.79 15.49
C GLY A 83 -5.32 -9.48 14.20
N GLU A 84 -5.64 -8.21 13.97
CA GLU A 84 -6.27 -7.80 12.71
C GLU A 84 -5.26 -7.92 11.59
N VAL A 85 -5.77 -8.13 10.37
CA VAL A 85 -4.92 -8.22 9.18
C VAL A 85 -5.57 -7.38 8.08
N ALA A 86 -4.80 -6.51 7.47
CA ALA A 86 -5.25 -5.75 6.32
C ALA A 86 -4.69 -6.40 5.06
N GLU A 87 -5.50 -6.41 4.02
CA GLU A 87 -5.10 -6.97 2.74
C GLU A 87 -5.08 -5.84 1.73
N VAL A 88 -3.99 -5.71 0.98
CA VAL A 88 -3.80 -4.61 0.05
C VAL A 88 -3.41 -5.18 -1.31
N SER A 89 -4.17 -4.84 -2.34
CA SER A 89 -3.91 -5.37 -3.68
C SER A 89 -3.03 -4.41 -4.48
N TRP A 90 -2.39 -4.96 -5.52
CA TRP A 90 -1.56 -4.18 -6.43
C TRP A 90 -2.37 -3.04 -7.08
N ALA A 91 -3.61 -3.32 -7.43
CA ALA A 91 -4.43 -2.34 -8.12
C ALA A 91 -4.76 -1.16 -7.22
N PHE A 92 -5.00 -1.43 -5.95
CA PHE A 92 -5.29 -0.37 -4.99
C PHE A 92 -4.10 0.59 -4.89
N ILE A 93 -2.90 0.05 -4.80
CA ILE A 93 -1.69 0.87 -4.71
C ILE A 93 -1.50 1.72 -5.95
N ARG A 94 -1.72 1.12 -7.11
CA ARG A 94 -1.43 1.82 -8.36
C ARG A 94 -2.52 2.80 -8.77
N GLU A 95 -3.54 2.96 -7.95
CA GLU A 95 -4.50 4.05 -8.14
C GLU A 95 -3.88 5.41 -7.80
N LEU A 96 -2.77 5.40 -7.08
CA LEU A 96 -2.04 6.63 -6.79
C LEU A 96 -0.98 6.85 -7.86
N PRO A 97 -0.53 8.09 -8.03
CA PRO A 97 0.62 8.31 -8.90
C PRO A 97 1.87 7.72 -8.25
N PRO A 98 2.84 7.31 -9.06
CA PRO A 98 4.07 6.76 -8.48
C PRO A 98 4.86 7.83 -7.75
N ARG A 99 5.70 7.36 -6.82
CA ARG A 99 6.57 8.25 -6.07
C ARG A 99 7.62 8.81 -7.03
N LYS A 100 7.93 10.09 -6.86
CA LYS A 100 8.93 10.71 -7.71
C LYS A 100 10.30 10.09 -7.47
N GLN A 101 10.98 9.84 -8.57
CA GLN A 101 12.35 9.38 -8.50
C GLN A 101 13.28 10.59 -8.33
N LYS A 102 14.38 10.37 -7.67
CA LYS A 102 15.38 11.41 -7.50
C LYS A 102 16.44 11.37 -8.57
#